data_dd2dbbe5c8f5bd65fb2360afd844de2b
#
_entry.id   dd2dbbe5c8f5bd65fb2360afd844de2b
#
_cell.length_a   1.000
_cell.length_b   1.000
_cell.length_c   1.000
_cell.angle_alpha   90.00
_cell.angle_beta   90.00
_cell.angle_gamma   90.00
#
_symmetry.space_group_name_H-M   'P 1'
#
loop_
_entity.id
_entity.type
_entity.pdbx_description
1 polymer ?
#
loop_
_entity_poly.entity_id
_entity_poly.type
_entity_poly.pdbx_seq_one_letter_code
_entity_poly.pdbx_strand_id
1 'polypeptide(L)'
;FSLKIIKKQAKNVIIISDKNNNFLFLISKKYNLFYVEHRKHIGGRYSVLSEVGLLPGYLMGINILKLRSNIQACLKNRERVFFKKNILKISNLLATKKLRNLIFINYAPELEKFLFWCQQLIAESLGKKNMGFLPVISNTPKDHHSLLQLYLDGPKDKFFNIFSIKQKSKEKINMGNIGFHNFLNKKKLDVIKYSQKQALIKSFKKNKIPFREFIIKSVDEKVLGKLFSFFILETVIAAKLLKINP
;
A
#
# COMPACT_ATOMS: atom_id res chain seq x y z
N PHE A 1 28.96 -8.32 0.22
CA PHE A 1 29.56 -6.97 0.08
C PHE A 1 31.05 -7.07 0.38
N SER A 2 31.90 -6.84 -0.60
CA SER A 2 33.33 -6.89 -0.40
C SER A 2 33.81 -5.72 0.47
N LEU A 3 34.39 -5.97 1.62
CA LEU A 3 35.01 -4.95 2.48
C LEU A 3 36.05 -4.09 1.70
N LYS A 4 36.64 -4.65 0.63
CA LYS A 4 37.54 -3.93 -0.29
C LYS A 4 36.80 -2.75 -1.01
N ILE A 5 35.53 -2.94 -1.43
CA ILE A 5 34.74 -1.90 -2.08
C ILE A 5 34.43 -0.78 -1.09
N ILE A 6 34.02 -1.13 0.14
CA ILE A 6 33.74 -0.16 1.21
C ILE A 6 34.97 0.69 1.51
N LYS A 7 36.15 0.09 1.64
CA LYS A 7 37.41 0.82 1.86
C LYS A 7 37.72 1.79 0.72
N LYS A 8 37.60 1.34 -0.54
CA LYS A 8 37.94 2.13 -1.72
C LYS A 8 36.97 3.30 -1.98
N GLN A 9 35.70 3.15 -1.55
CA GLN A 9 34.63 4.11 -1.83
C GLN A 9 33.89 4.57 -0.55
N ALA A 10 34.60 4.73 0.56
CA ALA A 10 34.00 5.06 1.85
C ALA A 10 33.09 6.29 1.80
N LYS A 11 33.42 7.31 1.01
CA LYS A 11 32.64 8.53 0.82
C LYS A 11 31.26 8.29 0.17
N ASN A 12 31.09 7.18 -0.54
CA ASN A 12 29.84 6.82 -1.25
C ASN A 12 29.01 5.81 -0.47
N VAL A 13 29.37 5.51 0.78
CA VAL A 13 28.66 4.54 1.61
C VAL A 13 27.97 5.24 2.77
N ILE A 14 26.68 5.04 2.87
CA ILE A 14 25.86 5.51 3.99
C ILE A 14 25.35 4.29 4.73
N ILE A 15 25.51 4.24 6.04
CA ILE A 15 24.95 3.20 6.91
C ILE A 15 23.81 3.78 7.72
N ILE A 16 22.66 3.10 7.66
CA ILE A 16 21.50 3.41 8.48
C ILE A 16 21.25 2.22 9.40
N SER A 17 21.44 2.39 10.69
CA SER A 17 21.16 1.35 11.69
C SER A 17 20.88 1.97 13.05
N ASP A 18 20.39 1.16 14.00
CA ASP A 18 20.31 1.58 15.40
C ASP A 18 21.71 1.71 16.01
N LYS A 19 21.86 2.64 16.96
CA LYS A 19 23.13 2.93 17.64
C LYS A 19 23.44 1.88 18.72
N ASN A 20 23.39 0.63 18.36
CA ASN A 20 23.84 -0.50 19.18
C ASN A 20 25.19 -0.99 18.69
N ASN A 21 25.89 -1.81 19.47
CA ASN A 21 27.12 -2.48 19.05
C ASN A 21 26.85 -3.58 18.00
N ASN A 22 25.98 -3.27 17.02
CA ASN A 22 25.76 -4.16 15.89
C ASN A 22 26.87 -4.02 14.83
N PHE A 23 26.96 -5.02 13.97
CA PHE A 23 28.00 -5.11 12.95
C PHE A 23 28.06 -3.87 12.03
N LEU A 24 26.91 -3.31 11.63
CA LEU A 24 26.84 -2.14 10.74
C LEU A 24 27.38 -0.88 11.43
N PHE A 25 27.02 -0.66 12.69
CA PHE A 25 27.54 0.45 13.49
C PHE A 25 29.06 0.35 13.70
N LEU A 26 29.58 -0.86 14.00
CA LEU A 26 31.02 -1.08 14.17
C LEU A 26 31.79 -0.85 12.87
N ILE A 27 31.25 -1.31 11.72
CA ILE A 27 31.83 -1.03 10.39
C ILE A 27 31.86 0.48 10.11
N SER A 28 30.77 1.19 10.39
CA SER A 28 30.72 2.64 10.14
C SER A 28 31.82 3.38 10.91
N LYS A 29 32.06 3.01 12.16
CA LYS A 29 33.16 3.56 12.97
C LYS A 29 34.52 3.16 12.43
N LYS A 30 34.72 1.87 12.14
CA LYS A 30 36.01 1.35 11.69
C LYS A 30 36.50 2.00 10.39
N TYR A 31 35.60 2.31 9.46
CA TYR A 31 35.94 2.87 8.15
C TYR A 31 35.54 4.33 7.99
N ASN A 32 35.15 5.01 9.08
CA ASN A 32 34.71 6.40 9.09
C ASN A 32 33.64 6.68 8.01
N LEU A 33 32.60 5.83 7.94
CA LEU A 33 31.52 5.94 6.97
C LEU A 33 30.45 6.93 7.47
N PHE A 34 29.70 7.52 6.53
CA PHE A 34 28.57 8.35 6.90
C PHE A 34 27.50 7.49 7.58
N TYR A 35 27.16 7.85 8.81
CA TYR A 35 26.24 7.08 9.65
C TYR A 35 24.99 7.89 9.98
N VAL A 36 23.84 7.26 9.80
CA VAL A 36 22.53 7.80 10.17
C VAL A 36 21.88 6.86 11.20
N GLU A 37 21.55 7.40 12.36
CA GLU A 37 20.91 6.61 13.40
C GLU A 37 19.45 6.31 13.06
N HIS A 38 19.08 5.03 13.06
CA HIS A 38 17.69 4.59 13.03
C HIS A 38 17.15 4.43 14.46
N ARG A 39 15.96 4.98 14.71
CA ARG A 39 15.35 4.97 16.04
C ARG A 39 14.83 3.56 16.39
N LYS A 40 15.26 3.00 17.51
CA LYS A 40 14.94 1.62 17.97
C LYS A 40 13.44 1.31 18.06
N HIS A 41 12.61 2.32 18.35
CA HIS A 41 11.17 2.14 18.51
C HIS A 41 10.38 2.15 17.20
N ILE A 42 11.04 2.38 16.06
CA ILE A 42 10.42 2.33 14.74
C ILE A 42 10.75 0.98 14.09
N GLY A 43 9.80 0.07 14.07
CA GLY A 43 9.95 -1.20 13.35
C GLY A 43 10.04 -1.01 11.84
N GLY A 44 10.71 -1.96 11.14
CA GLY A 44 11.01 -1.85 9.70
C GLY A 44 9.78 -1.52 8.83
N ARG A 45 8.65 -2.18 9.04
CA ARG A 45 7.40 -1.93 8.27
C ARG A 45 6.79 -0.53 8.49
N TYR A 46 7.19 0.17 9.56
CA TYR A 46 6.77 1.54 9.88
C TYR A 46 7.77 2.59 9.41
N SER A 47 8.97 2.17 8.95
CA SER A 47 10.10 3.06 8.69
C SER A 47 10.04 3.80 7.35
N VAL A 48 9.03 3.59 6.53
CA VAL A 48 8.89 4.22 5.21
C VAL A 48 8.89 5.75 5.26
N LEU A 49 8.41 6.36 6.35
CA LEU A 49 8.42 7.81 6.59
C LEU A 49 9.50 8.26 7.60
N SER A 50 10.43 7.38 7.95
CA SER A 50 11.63 7.68 8.73
C SER A 50 12.87 7.78 7.84
N GLU A 51 14.04 7.95 8.44
CA GLU A 51 15.33 8.06 7.75
C GLU A 51 15.61 6.89 6.81
N VAL A 52 15.13 5.67 7.15
CA VAL A 52 15.31 4.44 6.35
C VAL A 52 14.61 4.53 4.99
N GLY A 53 13.41 5.12 4.93
CA GLY A 53 12.68 5.32 3.68
C GLY A 53 12.99 6.66 3.01
N LEU A 54 13.15 7.72 3.82
CA LEU A 54 13.28 9.07 3.30
C LEU A 54 14.65 9.36 2.68
N LEU A 55 15.75 8.84 3.26
CA LEU A 55 17.08 9.08 2.73
C LEU A 55 17.30 8.43 1.35
N PRO A 56 17.01 7.13 1.15
CA PRO A 56 17.06 6.56 -0.20
C PRO A 56 16.10 7.25 -1.17
N GLY A 57 14.89 7.60 -0.74
CA GLY A 57 13.93 8.35 -1.55
C GLY A 57 14.48 9.69 -2.02
N TYR A 58 15.13 10.45 -1.12
CA TYR A 58 15.79 11.71 -1.46
C TYR A 58 16.90 11.52 -2.50
N LEU A 59 17.75 10.51 -2.30
CA LEU A 59 18.84 10.21 -3.24
C LEU A 59 18.33 9.79 -4.63
N MET A 60 17.11 9.22 -4.71
CA MET A 60 16.43 8.89 -5.96
C MET A 60 15.61 10.07 -6.54
N GLY A 61 15.71 11.27 -5.97
CA GLY A 61 15.05 12.47 -6.48
C GLY A 61 13.60 12.68 -6.00
N ILE A 62 13.12 11.93 -5.00
CA ILE A 62 11.79 12.14 -4.42
C ILE A 62 11.79 13.44 -3.60
N ASN A 63 10.78 14.28 -3.81
CA ASN A 63 10.59 15.48 -3.02
C ASN A 63 10.04 15.14 -1.63
N ILE A 64 10.94 15.05 -0.64
CA ILE A 64 10.62 14.65 0.73
C ILE A 64 9.68 15.64 1.43
N LEU A 65 9.83 16.95 1.17
CA LEU A 65 8.92 17.96 1.75
C LEU A 65 7.50 17.77 1.24
N LYS A 66 7.35 17.52 -0.06
CA LYS A 66 6.06 17.24 -0.68
C LYS A 66 5.47 15.92 -0.16
N LEU A 67 6.27 14.86 -0.02
CA LEU A 67 5.86 13.58 0.56
C LEU A 67 5.30 13.77 1.97
N ARG A 68 5.95 14.58 2.80
CA ARG A 68 5.56 14.82 4.20
C ARG A 68 4.44 15.85 4.37
N SER A 69 4.18 16.69 3.38
CA SER A 69 3.25 17.82 3.50
C SER A 69 1.82 17.43 3.89
N ASN A 70 1.40 16.20 3.63
CA ASN A 70 0.01 15.76 3.80
C ASN A 70 -0.15 14.53 4.71
N ILE A 71 0.87 14.16 5.47
CA ILE A 71 0.84 12.98 6.35
C ILE A 71 -0.20 13.07 7.47
N GLN A 72 -0.55 14.28 7.91
CA GLN A 72 -1.55 14.51 8.97
C GLN A 72 -2.97 14.72 8.43
N ALA A 73 -3.20 14.61 7.11
CA ALA A 73 -4.50 14.93 6.51
C ALA A 73 -5.65 14.12 7.11
N CYS A 74 -5.43 12.82 7.35
CA CYS A 74 -6.45 11.94 7.93
C CYS A 74 -6.84 12.28 9.38
N LEU A 75 -6.05 13.12 10.07
CA LEU A 75 -6.30 13.56 11.45
C LEU A 75 -7.03 14.91 11.53
N LYS A 76 -7.26 15.58 10.40
CA LYS A 76 -7.83 16.93 10.35
C LYS A 76 -9.26 16.93 9.80
N ASN A 77 -10.10 17.84 10.32
CA ASN A 77 -11.42 18.18 9.82
C ASN A 77 -12.34 16.97 9.49
N ARG A 78 -13.04 17.03 8.37
CA ARG A 78 -13.94 15.98 7.89
C ARG A 78 -13.24 14.64 7.64
N GLU A 79 -11.96 14.66 7.24
CA GLU A 79 -11.18 13.44 7.02
C GLU A 79 -11.00 12.65 8.33
N ARG A 80 -10.85 13.32 9.47
CA ARG A 80 -10.74 12.67 10.79
C ARG A 80 -11.98 11.84 11.14
N VAL A 81 -13.18 12.37 10.84
CA VAL A 81 -14.43 11.66 11.10
C VAL A 81 -14.52 10.41 10.23
N PHE A 82 -14.23 10.56 8.93
CA PHE A 82 -14.18 9.45 7.99
C PHE A 82 -13.15 8.40 8.41
N PHE A 83 -11.96 8.82 8.80
CA PHE A 83 -10.88 7.96 9.24
C PHE A 83 -11.26 7.15 10.50
N LYS A 84 -11.80 7.81 11.55
CA LYS A 84 -12.29 7.13 12.76
C LYS A 84 -13.34 6.06 12.42
N LYS A 85 -14.31 6.40 11.57
CA LYS A 85 -15.36 5.45 11.14
C LYS A 85 -14.78 4.23 10.41
N ASN A 86 -13.75 4.42 9.59
CA ASN A 86 -13.07 3.32 8.91
C ASN A 86 -12.32 2.41 9.91
N ILE A 87 -11.59 2.98 10.86
CA ILE A 87 -10.86 2.22 11.87
C ILE A 87 -11.83 1.35 12.70
N LEU A 88 -12.92 1.92 13.18
CA LEU A 88 -13.91 1.17 13.95
C LEU A 88 -14.49 0.02 13.14
N LYS A 89 -14.80 0.24 11.86
CA LYS A 89 -15.29 -0.82 10.97
C LYS A 89 -14.27 -1.93 10.79
N ILE A 90 -13.01 -1.61 10.50
CA ILE A 90 -11.94 -2.61 10.33
C ILE A 90 -11.71 -3.37 11.64
N SER A 91 -11.65 -2.67 12.77
CA SER A 91 -11.48 -3.32 14.08
C SER A 91 -12.63 -4.29 14.41
N ASN A 92 -13.87 -3.90 14.11
CA ASN A 92 -15.04 -4.77 14.29
C ASN A 92 -14.99 -5.99 13.35
N LEU A 93 -14.62 -5.81 12.09
CA LEU A 93 -14.47 -6.93 11.14
C LEU A 93 -13.42 -7.94 11.63
N LEU A 94 -12.30 -7.45 12.16
CA LEU A 94 -11.26 -8.29 12.76
C LEU A 94 -11.75 -9.01 14.03
N ALA A 95 -12.46 -8.29 14.90
CA ALA A 95 -12.96 -8.84 16.17
C ALA A 95 -13.97 -9.97 15.94
N THR A 96 -14.80 -9.89 14.91
CA THR A 96 -15.80 -10.95 14.60
C THR A 96 -15.18 -12.23 14.07
N LYS A 97 -13.92 -12.18 13.58
CA LYS A 97 -13.20 -13.31 12.94
C LYS A 97 -13.94 -13.97 11.76
N LYS A 98 -15.04 -13.37 11.29
CA LYS A 98 -15.81 -13.87 10.13
C LYS A 98 -15.09 -13.63 8.81
N LEU A 99 -14.42 -12.49 8.70
CA LEU A 99 -13.61 -12.13 7.53
C LEU A 99 -12.14 -12.38 7.86
N ARG A 100 -11.50 -13.24 7.08
CA ARG A 100 -10.12 -13.66 7.30
C ARG A 100 -9.17 -13.19 6.20
N ASN A 101 -9.73 -12.81 5.05
CA ASN A 101 -8.96 -12.41 3.90
C ASN A 101 -9.21 -10.93 3.58
N LEU A 102 -8.14 -10.17 3.37
CA LEU A 102 -8.18 -8.79 2.89
C LEU A 102 -7.63 -8.75 1.46
N ILE A 103 -8.52 -8.52 0.49
CA ILE A 103 -8.13 -8.52 -0.91
C ILE A 103 -7.95 -7.07 -1.38
N PHE A 104 -6.75 -6.73 -1.84
CA PHE A 104 -6.46 -5.47 -2.51
C PHE A 104 -6.73 -5.62 -4.01
N ILE A 105 -7.90 -5.19 -4.49
CA ILE A 105 -8.22 -5.14 -5.92
C ILE A 105 -7.52 -3.93 -6.53
N ASN A 106 -6.51 -4.19 -7.35
CA ASN A 106 -5.65 -3.16 -7.90
C ASN A 106 -5.96 -2.83 -9.36
N TYR A 107 -6.67 -1.72 -9.61
CA TYR A 107 -6.83 -1.13 -10.95
C TYR A 107 -5.78 -0.05 -11.27
N ALA A 108 -4.79 0.12 -10.39
CA ALA A 108 -3.74 1.13 -10.46
C ALA A 108 -2.37 0.45 -10.38
N PRO A 109 -1.80 -0.07 -11.49
CA PRO A 109 -0.51 -0.78 -11.48
C PRO A 109 0.61 0.00 -10.80
N GLU A 110 0.57 1.33 -10.88
CA GLU A 110 1.55 2.24 -10.26
C GLU A 110 1.60 2.13 -8.73
N LEU A 111 0.53 1.59 -8.11
CA LEU A 111 0.46 1.38 -6.67
C LEU A 111 0.88 -0.02 -6.23
N GLU A 112 1.27 -0.90 -7.13
CA GLU A 112 1.56 -2.30 -6.79
C GLU A 112 2.58 -2.42 -5.65
N LYS A 113 3.69 -1.70 -5.72
CA LYS A 113 4.72 -1.72 -4.67
C LYS A 113 4.24 -1.15 -3.34
N PHE A 114 3.38 -0.13 -3.39
CA PHE A 114 2.72 0.39 -2.20
C PHE A 114 1.80 -0.68 -1.58
N LEU A 115 1.08 -1.45 -2.38
CA LEU A 115 0.20 -2.51 -1.89
C LEU A 115 0.98 -3.68 -1.30
N PHE A 116 2.16 -4.04 -1.83
CA PHE A 116 3.06 -5.02 -1.19
C PHE A 116 3.53 -4.54 0.18
N TRP A 117 3.84 -3.24 0.32
CA TRP A 117 4.14 -2.69 1.63
C TRP A 117 2.93 -2.75 2.57
N CYS A 118 1.71 -2.42 2.10
CA CYS A 118 0.49 -2.58 2.91
C CYS A 118 0.26 -4.03 3.33
N GLN A 119 0.55 -4.98 2.46
CA GLN A 119 0.46 -6.41 2.74
C GLN A 119 1.34 -6.79 3.94
N GLN A 120 2.62 -6.41 3.92
CA GLN A 120 3.53 -6.66 5.03
C GLN A 120 3.08 -5.93 6.30
N LEU A 121 2.76 -4.64 6.20
CA LEU A 121 2.31 -3.83 7.33
C LEU A 121 1.14 -4.48 8.08
N ILE A 122 0.11 -4.90 7.36
CA ILE A 122 -1.11 -5.46 7.93
C ILE A 122 -0.87 -6.87 8.47
N ALA A 123 -0.20 -7.74 7.71
CA ALA A 123 0.05 -9.12 8.09
C ALA A 123 0.87 -9.19 9.38
N GLU A 124 2.01 -8.53 9.44
CA GLU A 124 2.91 -8.57 10.61
C GLU A 124 2.36 -7.84 11.83
N SER A 125 1.56 -6.78 11.64
CA SER A 125 1.06 -5.99 12.76
C SER A 125 -0.20 -6.57 13.39
N LEU A 126 -1.13 -7.09 12.58
CA LEU A 126 -2.43 -7.57 13.03
C LEU A 126 -2.52 -9.10 13.11
N GLY A 127 -1.61 -9.84 12.45
CA GLY A 127 -1.59 -11.30 12.42
C GLY A 127 -1.02 -11.92 13.70
N LYS A 128 -1.60 -11.60 14.86
CA LYS A 128 -1.16 -12.03 16.18
C LYS A 128 -2.35 -12.46 17.02
N LYS A 129 -2.14 -13.31 18.03
CA LYS A 129 -3.20 -13.79 18.95
C LYS A 129 -4.40 -14.41 18.23
N ASN A 130 -4.15 -15.18 17.16
CA ASN A 130 -5.19 -15.79 16.32
C ASN A 130 -6.18 -14.77 15.73
N MET A 131 -5.69 -13.56 15.42
CA MET A 131 -6.41 -12.48 14.76
C MET A 131 -5.68 -12.06 13.49
N GLY A 132 -6.28 -11.15 12.72
CA GLY A 132 -5.69 -10.59 11.51
C GLY A 132 -6.41 -11.01 10.24
N PHE A 133 -5.92 -10.45 9.14
CA PHE A 133 -6.31 -10.82 7.78
C PHE A 133 -5.12 -11.46 7.07
N LEU A 134 -5.40 -12.37 6.15
CA LEU A 134 -4.46 -12.71 5.09
C LEU A 134 -4.60 -11.64 3.99
N PRO A 135 -3.66 -10.69 3.86
CA PRO A 135 -3.73 -9.68 2.82
C PRO A 135 -3.20 -10.24 1.50
N VAL A 136 -4.00 -10.11 0.45
CA VAL A 136 -3.69 -10.62 -0.91
C VAL A 136 -3.87 -9.49 -1.92
N ILE A 137 -2.92 -9.34 -2.84
CA ILE A 137 -3.02 -8.39 -3.95
C ILE A 137 -3.58 -9.11 -5.16
N SER A 138 -4.62 -8.52 -5.75
CA SER A 138 -5.27 -8.99 -6.97
C SER A 138 -5.16 -7.90 -8.03
N ASN A 139 -4.32 -8.15 -9.04
CA ASN A 139 -4.06 -7.20 -10.12
C ASN A 139 -5.11 -7.31 -11.22
N THR A 140 -5.93 -6.29 -11.34
CA THR A 140 -7.03 -6.25 -12.30
C THR A 140 -6.68 -5.41 -13.53
N PRO A 141 -7.21 -5.80 -14.70
CA PRO A 141 -8.26 -6.81 -14.96
C PRO A 141 -7.79 -8.27 -15.06
N LYS A 142 -6.49 -8.55 -15.03
CA LYS A 142 -5.93 -9.91 -15.19
C LYS A 142 -6.63 -10.93 -14.27
N ASP A 143 -6.70 -10.63 -12.99
CA ASP A 143 -7.21 -11.54 -11.96
C ASP A 143 -8.75 -11.66 -11.95
N HIS A 144 -9.46 -10.86 -12.75
CA HIS A 144 -10.88 -11.11 -13.01
C HIS A 144 -11.08 -12.46 -13.70
N HIS A 145 -10.19 -12.84 -14.62
CA HIS A 145 -10.28 -14.13 -15.28
C HIS A 145 -10.12 -15.30 -14.31
N SER A 146 -9.18 -15.19 -13.38
CA SER A 146 -8.80 -16.32 -12.51
C SER A 146 -9.51 -16.34 -11.16
N LEU A 147 -9.91 -15.18 -10.60
CA LEU A 147 -10.34 -15.09 -9.21
C LEU A 147 -11.76 -14.53 -9.01
N LEU A 148 -12.37 -13.91 -10.03
CA LEU A 148 -13.64 -13.22 -9.86
C LEU A 148 -14.77 -14.15 -9.41
N GLN A 149 -14.83 -15.36 -9.93
CA GLN A 149 -15.84 -16.34 -9.51
C GLN A 149 -15.70 -16.68 -8.03
N LEU A 150 -14.46 -16.92 -7.55
CA LEU A 150 -14.19 -17.16 -6.12
C LEU A 150 -14.61 -15.96 -5.25
N TYR A 151 -14.46 -14.73 -5.76
CA TYR A 151 -14.87 -13.53 -5.02
C TYR A 151 -16.37 -13.36 -4.94
N LEU A 152 -17.10 -13.73 -6.01
CA LEU A 152 -18.55 -13.55 -6.08
C LEU A 152 -19.33 -14.70 -5.44
N ASP A 153 -18.86 -15.94 -5.64
CA ASP A 153 -19.63 -17.14 -5.28
C ASP A 153 -18.96 -18.05 -4.23
N GLY A 154 -17.66 -17.89 -4.01
CA GLY A 154 -16.93 -18.65 -2.99
C GLY A 154 -17.23 -18.20 -1.56
N PRO A 155 -16.45 -18.68 -0.56
CA PRO A 155 -16.64 -18.36 0.86
C PRO A 155 -16.71 -16.86 1.13
N LYS A 156 -17.70 -16.43 1.94
CA LYS A 156 -17.95 -15.01 2.27
C LYS A 156 -17.06 -14.54 3.43
N ASP A 157 -15.78 -14.88 3.38
CA ASP A 157 -14.74 -14.61 4.37
C ASP A 157 -13.76 -13.50 3.96
N LYS A 158 -14.10 -12.74 2.90
CA LYS A 158 -13.24 -11.74 2.28
C LYS A 158 -13.76 -10.32 2.46
N PHE A 159 -12.84 -9.40 2.74
CA PHE A 159 -13.06 -7.96 2.68
C PHE A 159 -12.20 -7.35 1.57
N PHE A 160 -12.77 -6.44 0.79
CA PHE A 160 -12.09 -5.92 -0.39
C PHE A 160 -11.75 -4.43 -0.27
N ASN A 161 -10.50 -4.09 -0.59
CA ASN A 161 -10.05 -2.73 -0.80
C ASN A 161 -9.81 -2.52 -2.30
N ILE A 162 -10.62 -1.68 -2.95
CA ILE A 162 -10.54 -1.44 -4.39
C ILE A 162 -9.76 -0.15 -4.63
N PHE A 163 -8.61 -0.25 -5.30
CA PHE A 163 -7.76 0.90 -5.64
C PHE A 163 -7.90 1.27 -7.10
N SER A 164 -8.09 2.55 -7.38
CA SER A 164 -8.15 3.08 -8.74
C SER A 164 -7.64 4.51 -8.83
N ILE A 165 -7.12 4.91 -9.99
CA ILE A 165 -6.65 6.27 -10.26
C ILE A 165 -7.66 6.95 -11.19
N LYS A 166 -7.91 8.26 -10.96
CA LYS A 166 -8.78 9.09 -11.83
C LYS A 166 -8.06 9.60 -13.09
N GLN A 167 -6.82 9.20 -13.31
CA GLN A 167 -6.02 9.71 -14.42
C GLN A 167 -6.66 9.33 -15.76
N LYS A 168 -6.72 10.32 -16.67
CA LYS A 168 -7.22 10.11 -18.03
C LYS A 168 -6.08 9.62 -18.92
N SER A 169 -6.18 8.40 -19.42
CA SER A 169 -5.28 7.91 -20.46
C SER A 169 -5.49 8.69 -21.75
N LYS A 170 -4.40 9.00 -22.44
CA LYS A 170 -4.43 9.52 -23.82
C LYS A 170 -4.51 8.36 -24.85
N GLU A 171 -4.12 7.16 -24.46
CA GLU A 171 -4.02 6.01 -25.32
C GLU A 171 -5.41 5.46 -25.68
N LYS A 172 -5.60 5.26 -26.97
CA LYS A 172 -6.80 4.63 -27.55
C LYS A 172 -6.43 3.25 -28.09
N ILE A 173 -7.35 2.30 -27.95
CA ILE A 173 -7.19 0.98 -28.55
C ILE A 173 -7.36 1.13 -30.06
N ASN A 174 -6.40 0.60 -30.81
CA ASN A 174 -6.51 0.41 -32.25
C ASN A 174 -6.64 -1.09 -32.51
N MET A 175 -7.82 -1.52 -32.94
CA MET A 175 -8.12 -2.93 -33.21
C MET A 175 -7.80 -3.36 -34.66
N GLY A 176 -7.32 -2.43 -35.52
CA GLY A 176 -7.14 -2.74 -36.92
C GLY A 176 -8.44 -3.25 -37.58
N ASN A 177 -8.32 -4.21 -38.49
CA ASN A 177 -9.46 -4.84 -39.21
C ASN A 177 -10.03 -6.07 -38.49
N ILE A 178 -9.85 -6.24 -37.21
CA ILE A 178 -10.40 -7.38 -36.45
C ILE A 178 -11.91 -7.17 -36.24
N GLY A 179 -12.73 -7.77 -37.11
CA GLY A 179 -14.16 -7.49 -37.25
C GLY A 179 -15.06 -7.76 -36.03
N PHE A 180 -14.63 -8.59 -35.07
CA PHE A 180 -15.51 -9.09 -33.99
C PHE A 180 -15.66 -8.21 -32.78
N HIS A 181 -14.81 -7.17 -32.59
CA HIS A 181 -14.82 -6.33 -31.38
C HIS A 181 -14.79 -4.83 -31.67
N ASN A 182 -15.51 -4.38 -32.69
CA ASN A 182 -15.55 -2.98 -33.12
C ASN A 182 -15.95 -1.99 -32.02
N PHE A 183 -16.68 -2.45 -30.98
CA PHE A 183 -17.08 -1.61 -29.84
C PHE A 183 -15.90 -1.16 -28.96
N LEU A 184 -14.75 -1.83 -29.00
CA LEU A 184 -13.51 -1.44 -28.28
C LEU A 184 -12.66 -0.47 -29.09
N ASN A 185 -12.84 -0.44 -30.42
CA ASN A 185 -12.01 0.39 -31.29
C ASN A 185 -12.15 1.88 -30.92
N LYS A 186 -11.04 2.59 -30.92
CA LYS A 186 -10.92 4.01 -30.50
C LYS A 186 -11.34 4.33 -29.07
N LYS A 187 -11.71 3.32 -28.24
CA LYS A 187 -11.96 3.53 -26.81
C LYS A 187 -10.65 3.76 -26.07
N LYS A 188 -10.69 4.62 -25.04
CA LYS A 188 -9.56 4.84 -24.16
C LYS A 188 -9.44 3.70 -23.15
N LEU A 189 -8.22 3.28 -22.81
CA LEU A 189 -7.96 2.22 -21.83
C LEU A 189 -8.54 2.55 -20.44
N ASP A 190 -8.48 3.81 -20.01
CA ASP A 190 -9.05 4.25 -18.74
C ASP A 190 -10.57 4.07 -18.68
N VAL A 191 -11.28 4.31 -19.80
CA VAL A 191 -12.74 4.08 -19.88
C VAL A 191 -13.06 2.60 -19.71
N ILE A 192 -12.28 1.71 -20.32
CA ILE A 192 -12.50 0.27 -20.20
C ILE A 192 -12.22 -0.21 -18.78
N LYS A 193 -11.08 0.17 -18.18
CA LYS A 193 -10.77 -0.13 -16.77
C LYS A 193 -11.86 0.40 -15.82
N TYR A 194 -12.33 1.61 -16.07
CA TYR A 194 -13.40 2.21 -15.26
C TYR A 194 -14.70 1.41 -15.38
N SER A 195 -15.11 1.02 -16.59
CA SER A 195 -16.32 0.23 -16.82
C SER A 195 -16.24 -1.15 -16.13
N GLN A 196 -15.10 -1.83 -16.23
CA GLN A 196 -14.85 -3.10 -15.54
C GLN A 196 -14.93 -2.93 -14.01
N LYS A 197 -14.32 -1.86 -13.47
CA LYS A 197 -14.42 -1.55 -12.04
C LYS A 197 -15.86 -1.29 -11.61
N GLN A 198 -16.64 -0.54 -12.40
CA GLN A 198 -18.05 -0.27 -12.08
C GLN A 198 -18.90 -1.54 -12.13
N ALA A 199 -18.64 -2.44 -13.07
CA ALA A 199 -19.30 -3.73 -13.14
C ALA A 199 -18.99 -4.58 -11.90
N LEU A 200 -17.73 -4.64 -11.46
CA LEU A 200 -17.32 -5.32 -10.22
C LEU A 200 -18.05 -4.74 -9.00
N ILE A 201 -18.07 -3.41 -8.86
CA ILE A 201 -18.73 -2.74 -7.73
C ILE A 201 -20.24 -3.03 -7.72
N LYS A 202 -20.89 -3.02 -8.88
CA LYS A 202 -22.32 -3.39 -9.00
C LYS A 202 -22.52 -4.85 -8.54
N SER A 203 -21.67 -5.77 -8.99
CA SER A 203 -21.72 -7.19 -8.59
C SER A 203 -21.51 -7.35 -7.10
N PHE A 204 -20.54 -6.67 -6.50
CA PHE A 204 -20.30 -6.72 -5.05
C PHE A 204 -21.50 -6.19 -4.26
N LYS A 205 -22.10 -5.08 -4.69
CA LYS A 205 -23.32 -4.55 -4.06
C LYS A 205 -24.48 -5.53 -4.15
N LYS A 206 -24.74 -6.11 -5.33
CA LYS A 206 -25.81 -7.10 -5.56
C LYS A 206 -25.63 -8.32 -4.63
N ASN A 207 -24.41 -8.81 -4.49
CA ASN A 207 -24.09 -10.00 -3.68
C ASN A 207 -23.78 -9.67 -2.21
N LYS A 208 -24.00 -8.42 -1.76
CA LYS A 208 -23.74 -7.95 -0.38
C LYS A 208 -22.29 -8.23 0.10
N ILE A 209 -21.34 -8.20 -0.82
CA ILE A 209 -19.91 -8.43 -0.52
C ILE A 209 -19.34 -7.14 0.10
N PRO A 210 -18.68 -7.21 1.26
CA PRO A 210 -18.15 -6.03 1.93
C PRO A 210 -16.89 -5.50 1.21
N PHE A 211 -16.90 -4.22 0.87
CA PHE A 211 -15.76 -3.55 0.25
C PHE A 211 -15.67 -2.08 0.67
N ARG A 212 -14.50 -1.48 0.42
CA ARG A 212 -14.29 -0.03 0.40
C ARG A 212 -13.48 0.36 -0.82
N GLU A 213 -13.64 1.60 -1.27
CA GLU A 213 -13.00 2.11 -2.48
C GLU A 213 -12.02 3.23 -2.13
N PHE A 214 -10.82 3.15 -2.72
CA PHE A 214 -9.79 4.19 -2.69
C PHE A 214 -9.65 4.76 -4.09
N ILE A 215 -10.22 5.95 -4.30
CA ILE A 215 -10.14 6.68 -5.57
C ILE A 215 -9.07 7.73 -5.45
N ILE A 216 -7.96 7.53 -6.15
CA ILE A 216 -6.75 8.33 -6.08
C ILE A 216 -6.73 9.28 -7.28
N LYS A 217 -6.44 10.57 -7.06
CA LYS A 217 -6.44 11.56 -8.15
C LYS A 217 -5.23 11.40 -9.06
N SER A 218 -4.05 11.24 -8.46
CA SER A 218 -2.75 11.08 -9.11
C SER A 218 -1.82 10.30 -8.18
N VAL A 219 -0.80 9.64 -8.72
CA VAL A 219 0.29 9.06 -7.92
C VAL A 219 1.43 10.06 -7.89
N ASP A 220 1.45 10.89 -6.84
CA ASP A 220 2.51 11.83 -6.54
C ASP A 220 2.95 11.70 -5.08
N GLU A 221 4.04 12.36 -4.70
CA GLU A 221 4.61 12.24 -3.35
C GLU A 221 3.61 12.66 -2.27
N LYS A 222 2.81 13.71 -2.52
CA LYS A 222 1.81 14.20 -1.55
C LYS A 222 0.72 13.16 -1.28
N VAL A 223 0.26 12.50 -2.32
CA VAL A 223 -0.76 11.45 -2.24
C VAL A 223 -0.18 10.18 -1.61
N LEU A 224 1.04 9.78 -2.00
CA LEU A 224 1.73 8.63 -1.40
C LEU A 224 1.98 8.84 0.09
N GLY A 225 2.46 10.01 0.51
CA GLY A 225 2.64 10.34 1.92
C GLY A 225 1.35 10.24 2.73
N LYS A 226 0.22 10.70 2.16
CA LYS A 226 -1.10 10.54 2.77
C LYS A 226 -1.51 9.07 2.89
N LEU A 227 -1.28 8.27 1.86
CA LEU A 227 -1.60 6.84 1.86
C LEU A 227 -0.75 6.07 2.88
N PHE A 228 0.57 6.30 2.91
CA PHE A 228 1.45 5.70 3.92
C PHE A 228 0.97 6.00 5.34
N SER A 229 0.72 7.27 5.63
CA SER A 229 0.27 7.68 6.97
C SER A 229 -1.11 7.11 7.31
N PHE A 230 -2.04 7.06 6.35
CA PHE A 230 -3.37 6.49 6.54
C PHE A 230 -3.27 5.02 6.98
N PHE A 231 -2.52 4.19 6.25
CA PHE A 231 -2.43 2.76 6.55
C PHE A 231 -1.61 2.47 7.81
N ILE A 232 -0.55 3.24 8.10
CA ILE A 232 0.18 3.15 9.37
C ILE A 232 -0.78 3.42 10.54
N LEU A 233 -1.46 4.54 10.52
CA LEU A 233 -2.35 4.96 11.61
C LEU A 233 -3.55 4.01 11.75
N GLU A 234 -4.15 3.60 10.64
CA GLU A 234 -5.26 2.62 10.67
C GLU A 234 -4.80 1.31 11.34
N THR A 235 -3.64 0.79 10.95
CA THR A 235 -3.10 -0.46 11.49
C THR A 235 -2.76 -0.35 12.97
N VAL A 236 -2.04 0.71 13.38
CA VAL A 236 -1.64 0.92 14.77
C VAL A 236 -2.84 1.11 15.67
N ILE A 237 -3.83 1.92 15.26
CA ILE A 237 -5.00 2.18 16.08
C ILE A 237 -5.91 0.95 16.14
N ALA A 238 -6.09 0.22 15.02
CA ALA A 238 -6.82 -1.04 15.02
C ALA A 238 -6.18 -2.07 15.96
N ALA A 239 -4.86 -2.23 15.90
CA ALA A 239 -4.12 -3.10 16.81
C ALA A 239 -4.34 -2.72 18.28
N LYS A 240 -4.28 -1.42 18.59
CA LYS A 240 -4.52 -0.90 19.96
C LYS A 240 -5.94 -1.20 20.44
N LEU A 241 -6.96 -0.99 19.61
CA LEU A 241 -8.35 -1.31 19.93
C LEU A 241 -8.57 -2.81 20.20
N LEU A 242 -7.83 -3.66 19.50
CA LEU A 242 -7.87 -5.12 19.64
C LEU A 242 -6.90 -5.64 20.71
N LYS A 243 -6.23 -4.77 21.45
CA LYS A 243 -5.21 -5.12 22.46
C LYS A 243 -4.07 -6.01 21.88
N ILE A 244 -3.71 -5.75 20.64
CA ILE A 244 -2.59 -6.37 19.94
C ILE A 244 -1.43 -5.36 19.94
N ASN A 245 -0.21 -5.85 20.21
CA ASN A 245 0.99 -5.03 19.99
C ASN A 245 1.34 -5.05 18.50
N PRO A 246 1.21 -3.91 17.79
CA PRO A 246 1.41 -3.86 16.34
C PRO A 246 2.86 -4.10 15.92
#